data_a9fc04e40281473e5ffe98dff13f7924
#
_entry.id   a9fc04e40281473e5ffe98dff13f7924
#
_cell.length_a   1.000
_cell.length_b   1.000
_cell.length_c   1.000
_cell.angle_alpha   90.00
_cell.angle_beta   90.00
_cell.angle_gamma   90.00
#
_symmetry.space_group_name_H-M   'P 1'
#
loop_
_entity.id
_entity.type
_entity.pdbx_description
1 polymer ?
#
loop_
_entity_poly.entity_id
_entity_poly.type
_entity_poly.pdbx_seq_one_letter_code
_entity_poly.pdbx_strand_id
1 'polypeptide(L)'
;IGSLETVKLLIERGARINDSDSEGRTALFHASENGHSKIISLLVKNGANPNAVSVHNRTPLMQATVNQHLEGMEILLKNGANVDHQNHFGLTALMLGAQNGDLDSVKKLLLHGAEINTASKNGFTALFMAVQNGHGKLVSLFSRFGGEVNQKEKETLRTPLIVAAMEGHTQVVELLLSLKADPSEYDGSGMIPLQGALRSKQFETAELLIKGGSPVNHQDHRGQNVLHDATVAGNLGLVKMI
;
A
#
# COMPACT_ATOMS: atom_id res chain seq x y z
N ILE A 1 15.39 22.37 12.00
CA ILE A 1 16.88 22.43 11.87
C ILE A 1 17.46 21.46 12.90
N GLY A 2 17.83 20.24 12.47
CA GLY A 2 18.36 19.20 13.33
C GLY A 2 19.85 19.43 13.64
N SER A 3 20.14 20.19 14.68
CA SER A 3 21.52 20.34 15.14
C SER A 3 21.93 19.11 15.98
N LEU A 4 22.78 18.26 15.42
CA LEU A 4 23.32 17.09 16.12
C LEU A 4 24.03 17.46 17.41
N GLU A 5 24.84 18.53 17.40
CA GLU A 5 25.59 19.01 18.57
C GLU A 5 24.65 19.48 19.68
N THR A 6 23.57 20.17 19.33
CA THR A 6 22.56 20.59 20.32
C THR A 6 21.88 19.38 20.97
N VAL A 7 21.48 18.38 20.18
CA VAL A 7 20.85 17.16 20.70
C VAL A 7 21.81 16.41 21.62
N LYS A 8 23.10 16.29 21.23
CA LYS A 8 24.13 15.67 22.04
C LYS A 8 24.30 16.37 23.39
N LEU A 9 24.42 17.71 23.37
CA LEU A 9 24.57 18.51 24.60
C LEU A 9 23.34 18.34 25.52
N LEU A 10 22.11 18.33 24.96
CA LEU A 10 20.91 18.13 25.76
C LEU A 10 20.88 16.76 26.44
N ILE A 11 21.27 15.70 25.72
CA ILE A 11 21.37 14.35 26.29
C ILE A 11 22.43 14.32 27.42
N GLU A 12 23.61 14.92 27.22
CA GLU A 12 24.67 15.02 28.23
C GLU A 12 24.21 15.80 29.47
N ARG A 13 23.25 16.70 29.34
CA ARG A 13 22.64 17.46 30.43
C ARG A 13 21.42 16.78 31.06
N GLY A 14 21.16 15.52 30.71
CA GLY A 14 20.09 14.72 31.30
C GLY A 14 18.70 14.94 30.71
N ALA A 15 18.59 15.40 29.47
CA ALA A 15 17.30 15.47 28.80
C ALA A 15 16.63 14.09 28.74
N ARG A 16 15.34 14.03 29.05
CA ARG A 16 14.57 12.79 29.03
C ARG A 16 14.25 12.39 27.60
N ILE A 17 14.92 11.37 27.09
CA ILE A 17 14.95 10.98 25.67
C ILE A 17 13.59 10.51 25.15
N ASN A 18 12.78 9.88 26.03
CA ASN A 18 11.50 9.27 25.65
C ASN A 18 10.28 10.13 26.01
N ASP A 19 10.48 11.37 26.49
CA ASP A 19 9.37 12.29 26.67
C ASP A 19 8.73 12.60 25.30
N SER A 20 7.41 12.71 25.31
CA SER A 20 6.64 13.01 24.12
C SER A 20 5.95 14.38 24.21
N ASP A 21 5.67 14.96 23.07
CA ASP A 21 4.82 16.15 22.94
C ASP A 21 3.32 15.80 23.14
N SER A 22 2.44 16.79 23.02
CA SER A 22 0.99 16.62 23.14
C SER A 22 0.38 15.64 22.13
N GLU A 23 1.08 15.37 21.02
CA GLU A 23 0.69 14.42 19.99
C GLU A 23 1.32 13.02 20.21
N GLY A 24 1.97 12.80 21.37
CA GLY A 24 2.64 11.55 21.69
C GLY A 24 3.96 11.32 20.91
N ARG A 25 4.47 12.35 20.22
CA ARG A 25 5.66 12.21 19.38
C ARG A 25 6.91 12.48 20.21
N THR A 26 7.86 11.54 20.16
CA THR A 26 9.16 11.65 20.81
C THR A 26 10.17 12.38 19.92
N ALA A 27 11.33 12.72 20.48
CA ALA A 27 12.46 13.27 19.70
C ALA A 27 12.86 12.33 18.55
N LEU A 28 12.81 11.00 18.79
CA LEU A 28 13.08 9.99 17.76
C LEU A 28 12.06 10.02 16.63
N PHE A 29 10.76 10.22 16.96
CA PHE A 29 9.71 10.37 15.96
C PHE A 29 10.00 11.56 15.03
N HIS A 30 10.30 12.74 15.61
CA HIS A 30 10.62 13.94 14.81
C HIS A 30 11.90 13.81 14.00
N ALA A 31 12.94 13.17 14.56
CA ALA A 31 14.17 12.89 13.81
C ALA A 31 13.91 11.96 12.61
N SER A 32 13.01 10.99 12.77
CA SER A 32 12.63 10.04 11.72
C SER A 32 11.76 10.69 10.64
N GLU A 33 10.86 11.58 11.02
CA GLU A 33 10.01 12.37 10.12
C GLU A 33 10.83 13.29 9.21
N ASN A 34 11.94 13.87 9.76
CA ASN A 34 12.77 14.83 9.05
C ASN A 34 14.06 14.24 8.44
N GLY A 35 14.27 12.92 8.52
CA GLY A 35 15.40 12.23 7.90
C GLY A 35 16.76 12.50 8.55
N HIS A 36 16.77 12.90 9.84
CA HIS A 36 18.00 13.21 10.55
C HIS A 36 18.71 11.93 11.03
N SER A 37 19.25 11.13 10.13
CA SER A 37 19.84 9.81 10.42
C SER A 37 20.89 9.81 11.52
N LYS A 38 21.76 10.82 11.56
CA LYS A 38 22.75 10.96 12.64
C LYS A 38 22.11 11.20 14.01
N ILE A 39 21.01 11.96 14.06
CA ILE A 39 20.25 12.18 15.30
C ILE A 39 19.49 10.91 15.69
N ILE A 40 18.87 10.20 14.73
CA ILE A 40 18.24 8.89 14.96
C ILE A 40 19.27 7.95 15.63
N SER A 41 20.45 7.81 15.03
CA SER A 41 21.54 6.97 15.58
C SER A 41 21.95 7.38 16.99
N LEU A 42 22.08 8.67 17.25
CA LEU A 42 22.43 9.18 18.58
C LEU A 42 21.34 8.87 19.61
N LEU A 43 20.06 9.11 19.26
CA LEU A 43 18.94 8.89 20.17
C LEU A 43 18.78 7.40 20.52
N VAL A 44 18.80 6.47 19.53
CA VAL A 44 18.67 5.04 19.83
C VAL A 44 19.83 4.49 20.64
N LYS A 45 21.06 4.95 20.40
CA LYS A 45 22.24 4.61 21.23
C LYS A 45 22.11 5.05 22.69
N ASN A 46 21.33 6.10 22.95
CA ASN A 46 21.08 6.61 24.29
C ASN A 46 19.73 6.17 24.88
N GLY A 47 19.10 5.12 24.32
CA GLY A 47 17.92 4.48 24.90
C GLY A 47 16.59 5.06 24.43
N ALA A 48 16.54 5.75 23.28
CA ALA A 48 15.27 6.11 22.67
C ALA A 48 14.51 4.84 22.25
N ASN A 49 13.22 4.76 22.59
CA ASN A 49 12.37 3.65 22.22
C ASN A 49 11.99 3.71 20.73
N PRO A 50 12.46 2.79 19.86
CA PRO A 50 12.16 2.81 18.43
C PRO A 50 10.68 2.47 18.13
N ASN A 51 9.95 1.97 19.13
CA ASN A 51 8.55 1.57 19.04
C ASN A 51 7.60 2.54 19.76
N ALA A 52 8.08 3.73 20.18
CA ALA A 52 7.21 4.76 20.70
C ALA A 52 6.18 5.18 19.65
N VAL A 53 4.93 5.44 20.09
CA VAL A 53 3.84 5.75 19.18
C VAL A 53 3.24 7.12 19.44
N SER A 54 2.82 7.79 18.38
CA SER A 54 2.02 9.01 18.46
C SER A 54 0.56 8.70 18.87
N VAL A 55 -0.25 9.73 19.10
CA VAL A 55 -1.71 9.60 19.35
C VAL A 55 -2.45 8.89 18.22
N HIS A 56 -1.89 8.83 17.01
CA HIS A 56 -2.44 8.07 15.88
C HIS A 56 -1.86 6.65 15.76
N ASN A 57 -1.17 6.18 16.79
CA ASN A 57 -0.48 4.89 16.81
C ASN A 57 0.56 4.73 15.67
N ARG A 58 1.22 5.83 15.28
CA ARG A 58 2.30 5.82 14.28
C ARG A 58 3.65 5.69 14.96
N THR A 59 4.53 4.87 14.40
CA THR A 59 5.91 4.68 14.86
C THR A 59 6.90 5.58 14.11
N PRO A 60 8.13 5.79 14.67
CA PRO A 60 9.22 6.43 13.93
C PRO A 60 9.53 5.76 12.58
N LEU A 61 9.47 4.41 12.52
CA LEU A 61 9.67 3.66 11.27
C LEU A 61 8.63 4.01 10.21
N MET A 62 7.35 4.11 10.57
CA MET A 62 6.30 4.53 9.65
C MET A 62 6.55 5.93 9.10
N GLN A 63 7.00 6.88 9.95
CA GLN A 63 7.32 8.24 9.49
C GLN A 63 8.52 8.25 8.54
N ALA A 64 9.59 7.54 8.89
CA ALA A 64 10.74 7.41 8.00
C ALA A 64 10.36 6.79 6.64
N THR A 65 9.43 5.82 6.65
CA THR A 65 8.94 5.17 5.41
C THR A 65 8.12 6.16 4.56
N VAL A 66 7.15 6.86 5.16
CA VAL A 66 6.32 7.83 4.42
C VAL A 66 7.16 8.91 3.74
N ASN A 67 8.24 9.33 4.41
CA ASN A 67 9.14 10.38 3.91
C ASN A 67 10.37 9.83 3.16
N GLN A 68 10.44 8.52 2.90
CA GLN A 68 11.49 7.85 2.11
C GLN A 68 12.91 8.01 2.69
N HIS A 69 13.03 8.09 4.01
CA HIS A 69 14.30 8.27 4.70
C HIS A 69 15.00 6.93 4.94
N LEU A 70 15.55 6.34 3.87
CA LEU A 70 16.11 4.98 3.84
C LEU A 70 17.19 4.70 4.90
N GLU A 71 18.07 5.68 5.17
CA GLU A 71 19.12 5.53 6.19
C GLU A 71 18.51 5.51 7.61
N GLY A 72 17.53 6.38 7.86
CA GLY A 72 16.76 6.39 9.11
C GLY A 72 16.03 5.08 9.36
N MET A 73 15.36 4.54 8.34
CA MET A 73 14.69 3.24 8.40
C MET A 73 15.67 2.13 8.77
N GLU A 74 16.85 2.08 8.13
CA GLU A 74 17.86 1.07 8.41
C GLU A 74 18.35 1.12 9.85
N ILE A 75 18.58 2.33 10.39
CA ILE A 75 18.99 2.50 11.79
C ILE A 75 17.89 2.02 12.73
N LEU A 76 16.63 2.39 12.48
CA LEU A 76 15.48 1.99 13.29
C LEU A 76 15.29 0.47 13.30
N LEU A 77 15.31 -0.16 12.12
CA LEU A 77 15.13 -1.61 11.97
C LEU A 77 16.24 -2.40 12.68
N LYS A 78 17.51 -1.99 12.53
CA LYS A 78 18.65 -2.60 13.25
C LYS A 78 18.60 -2.44 14.75
N ASN A 79 17.85 -1.46 15.27
CA ASN A 79 17.70 -1.20 16.69
C ASN A 79 16.33 -1.63 17.24
N GLY A 80 15.66 -2.59 16.59
CA GLY A 80 14.48 -3.26 17.11
C GLY A 80 13.15 -2.54 16.86
N ALA A 81 13.07 -1.70 15.83
CA ALA A 81 11.79 -1.20 15.38
C ALA A 81 10.92 -2.37 14.89
N ASN A 82 9.67 -2.45 15.38
CA ASN A 82 8.72 -3.44 14.95
C ASN A 82 8.26 -3.13 13.50
N VAL A 83 8.67 -3.97 12.57
CA VAL A 83 8.40 -3.81 11.13
C VAL A 83 6.91 -3.93 10.81
N ASP A 84 6.17 -4.74 11.57
CA ASP A 84 4.75 -5.05 11.35
C ASP A 84 3.79 -4.29 12.28
N HIS A 85 4.30 -3.27 13.00
CA HIS A 85 3.41 -2.43 13.80
C HIS A 85 2.28 -1.86 12.95
N GLN A 86 1.04 -1.93 13.46
CA GLN A 86 -0.14 -1.39 12.79
C GLN A 86 -0.61 -0.10 13.46
N ASN A 87 -0.82 0.97 12.71
CA ASN A 87 -1.43 2.20 13.21
C ASN A 87 -2.95 2.03 13.49
N HIS A 88 -3.64 3.10 13.86
CA HIS A 88 -5.08 3.06 14.17
C HIS A 88 -5.97 2.57 13.00
N PHE A 89 -5.49 2.65 11.75
CA PHE A 89 -6.20 2.13 10.57
C PHE A 89 -5.79 0.68 10.23
N GLY A 90 -4.89 0.08 11.01
CA GLY A 90 -4.30 -1.22 10.73
C GLY A 90 -3.23 -1.18 9.62
N LEU A 91 -2.72 0.01 9.26
CA LEU A 91 -1.68 0.15 8.25
C LEU A 91 -0.31 -0.12 8.84
N THR A 92 0.49 -0.93 8.14
CA THR A 92 1.91 -1.17 8.43
C THR A 92 2.82 -0.20 7.65
N ALA A 93 4.10 -0.15 8.01
CA ALA A 93 5.10 0.59 7.23
C ALA A 93 5.16 0.09 5.78
N LEU A 94 5.03 -1.23 5.55
CA LEU A 94 5.01 -1.84 4.21
C LEU A 94 3.85 -1.32 3.36
N MET A 95 2.64 -1.21 3.93
CA MET A 95 1.47 -0.66 3.24
C MET A 95 1.66 0.81 2.88
N LEU A 96 2.22 1.62 3.79
CA LEU A 96 2.50 3.03 3.55
C LEU A 96 3.54 3.23 2.42
N GLY A 97 4.61 2.43 2.42
CA GLY A 97 5.58 2.41 1.31
C GLY A 97 4.96 1.97 -0.02
N ALA A 98 4.05 0.98 0.03
CA ALA A 98 3.34 0.49 -1.14
C ALA A 98 2.38 1.54 -1.74
N GLN A 99 1.68 2.27 -0.89
CA GLN A 99 0.80 3.37 -1.30
C GLN A 99 1.56 4.48 -2.02
N ASN A 100 2.76 4.80 -1.54
CA ASN A 100 3.61 5.85 -2.12
C ASN A 100 4.40 5.39 -3.37
N GLY A 101 4.38 4.10 -3.70
CA GLY A 101 5.17 3.55 -4.81
C GLY A 101 6.68 3.47 -4.54
N ASP A 102 7.10 3.57 -3.27
CA ASP A 102 8.50 3.61 -2.88
C ASP A 102 9.12 2.21 -2.84
N LEU A 103 9.74 1.86 -3.98
CA LEU A 103 10.34 0.54 -4.18
C LEU A 103 11.49 0.25 -3.20
N ASP A 104 12.29 1.24 -2.85
CA ASP A 104 13.49 1.03 -2.03
C ASP A 104 13.12 0.87 -0.55
N SER A 105 12.19 1.67 -0.04
CA SER A 105 11.62 1.47 1.30
C SER A 105 10.93 0.11 1.43
N VAL A 106 10.12 -0.29 0.43
CA VAL A 106 9.44 -1.59 0.41
C VAL A 106 10.42 -2.74 0.42
N LYS A 107 11.46 -2.71 -0.43
CA LYS A 107 12.52 -3.74 -0.42
C LYS A 107 13.20 -3.85 0.94
N LYS A 108 13.51 -2.70 1.55
CA LYS A 108 14.15 -2.66 2.86
C LYS A 108 13.29 -3.31 3.94
N LEU A 109 11.99 -3.00 3.97
CA LEU A 109 11.05 -3.61 4.91
C LEU A 109 10.92 -5.12 4.72
N LEU A 110 10.80 -5.59 3.47
CA LEU A 110 10.75 -7.02 3.15
C LEU A 110 12.03 -7.76 3.55
N LEU A 111 13.20 -7.14 3.35
CA LEU A 111 14.49 -7.72 3.79
C LEU A 111 14.61 -7.83 5.32
N HIS A 112 13.87 -7.02 6.07
CA HIS A 112 13.79 -7.10 7.53
C HIS A 112 12.57 -7.88 8.02
N GLY A 113 11.95 -8.69 7.15
CA GLY A 113 10.92 -9.65 7.52
C GLY A 113 9.51 -9.09 7.63
N ALA A 114 9.19 -7.98 6.94
CA ALA A 114 7.82 -7.47 6.92
C ALA A 114 6.84 -8.51 6.37
N GLU A 115 5.73 -8.73 7.08
CA GLU A 115 4.67 -9.66 6.70
C GLU A 115 3.88 -9.13 5.50
N ILE A 116 3.96 -9.86 4.37
CA ILE A 116 3.48 -9.41 3.06
C ILE A 116 1.95 -9.32 2.96
N ASN A 117 1.22 -10.25 3.61
CA ASN A 117 -0.23 -10.39 3.50
C ASN A 117 -0.98 -9.82 4.72
N THR A 118 -0.30 -9.10 5.60
CA THR A 118 -0.98 -8.35 6.66
C THR A 118 -2.05 -7.46 6.04
N ALA A 119 -3.25 -7.49 6.62
CA ALA A 119 -4.37 -6.68 6.15
C ALA A 119 -4.67 -5.53 7.12
N SER A 120 -5.00 -4.38 6.60
CA SER A 120 -5.53 -3.24 7.35
C SER A 120 -6.91 -3.55 7.93
N LYS A 121 -7.47 -2.66 8.74
CA LYS A 121 -8.84 -2.83 9.27
C LYS A 121 -9.88 -3.02 8.16
N ASN A 122 -9.71 -2.36 7.03
CA ASN A 122 -10.59 -2.46 5.87
C ASN A 122 -10.20 -3.61 4.90
N GLY A 123 -9.23 -4.44 5.26
CA GLY A 123 -8.83 -5.59 4.44
C GLY A 123 -7.80 -5.28 3.34
N PHE A 124 -7.27 -4.05 3.27
CA PHE A 124 -6.24 -3.71 2.29
C PHE A 124 -4.89 -4.32 2.67
N THR A 125 -4.25 -4.99 1.72
CA THR A 125 -2.86 -5.45 1.81
C THR A 125 -1.90 -4.47 1.13
N ALA A 126 -0.60 -4.64 1.31
CA ALA A 126 0.41 -3.84 0.60
C ALA A 126 0.29 -4.01 -0.93
N LEU A 127 0.03 -5.25 -1.41
CA LEU A 127 -0.23 -5.52 -2.83
C LEU A 127 -1.47 -4.75 -3.32
N PHE A 128 -2.57 -4.79 -2.58
CA PHE A 128 -3.79 -4.07 -2.94
C PHE A 128 -3.54 -2.56 -3.09
N MET A 129 -2.81 -1.96 -2.15
CA MET A 129 -2.46 -0.53 -2.21
C MET A 129 -1.57 -0.19 -3.40
N ALA A 130 -0.59 -1.04 -3.72
CA ALA A 130 0.24 -0.86 -4.90
C ALA A 130 -0.59 -0.95 -6.20
N VAL A 131 -1.56 -1.86 -6.26
CA VAL A 131 -2.49 -2.00 -7.39
C VAL A 131 -3.37 -0.77 -7.54
N GLN A 132 -3.99 -0.32 -6.45
CA GLN A 132 -4.88 0.85 -6.43
C GLN A 132 -4.18 2.12 -6.95
N ASN A 133 -2.87 2.24 -6.69
CA ASN A 133 -2.08 3.40 -7.12
C ASN A 133 -1.28 3.15 -8.42
N GLY A 134 -1.48 2.03 -9.12
CA GLY A 134 -0.84 1.75 -10.40
C GLY A 134 0.65 1.40 -10.33
N HIS A 135 1.16 1.02 -9.17
CA HIS A 135 2.59 0.75 -8.94
C HIS A 135 3.02 -0.67 -9.38
N GLY A 136 2.99 -0.95 -10.69
CA GLY A 136 3.25 -2.27 -11.27
C GLY A 136 4.57 -2.92 -10.83
N LYS A 137 5.64 -2.15 -10.62
CA LYS A 137 6.92 -2.67 -10.11
C LYS A 137 6.77 -3.26 -8.70
N LEU A 138 5.97 -2.64 -7.84
CA LEU A 138 5.68 -3.16 -6.51
C LEU A 138 4.77 -4.38 -6.57
N VAL A 139 3.75 -4.38 -7.44
CA VAL A 139 2.89 -5.55 -7.64
C VAL A 139 3.72 -6.78 -8.04
N SER A 140 4.65 -6.60 -9.00
CA SER A 140 5.59 -7.66 -9.40
C SER A 140 6.50 -8.10 -8.24
N LEU A 141 6.98 -7.16 -7.43
CA LEU A 141 7.80 -7.48 -6.25
C LEU A 141 6.99 -8.29 -5.23
N PHE A 142 5.80 -7.81 -4.87
CA PHE A 142 4.94 -8.47 -3.87
C PHE A 142 4.54 -9.87 -4.30
N SER A 143 4.20 -10.10 -5.58
CA SER A 143 3.87 -11.44 -6.06
C SER A 143 5.03 -12.43 -5.89
N ARG A 144 6.28 -11.98 -6.09
CA ARG A 144 7.49 -12.82 -5.88
C ARG A 144 7.73 -13.16 -4.41
N PHE A 145 7.22 -12.36 -3.49
CA PHE A 145 7.29 -12.59 -2.04
C PHE A 145 6.04 -13.29 -1.48
N GLY A 146 5.15 -13.81 -2.34
CA GLY A 146 3.96 -14.55 -1.92
C GLY A 146 2.75 -13.66 -1.59
N GLY A 147 2.70 -12.46 -2.14
CA GLY A 147 1.53 -11.57 -2.00
C GLY A 147 0.28 -12.15 -2.67
N GLU A 148 -0.84 -12.14 -1.96
CA GLU A 148 -2.11 -12.68 -2.42
C GLU A 148 -2.78 -11.74 -3.43
N VAL A 149 -2.85 -12.17 -4.71
CA VAL A 149 -3.36 -11.34 -5.82
C VAL A 149 -4.88 -11.27 -5.90
N ASN A 150 -5.61 -12.18 -5.23
CA ASN A 150 -7.08 -12.25 -5.28
C ASN A 150 -7.75 -11.87 -3.96
N GLN A 151 -7.00 -11.39 -2.95
CA GLN A 151 -7.56 -11.04 -1.66
C GLN A 151 -8.51 -9.84 -1.80
N LYS A 152 -9.77 -10.01 -1.36
CA LYS A 152 -10.80 -8.96 -1.36
C LYS A 152 -10.63 -8.04 -0.14
N GLU A 153 -10.85 -6.75 -0.35
CA GLU A 153 -11.07 -5.84 0.78
C GLU A 153 -12.47 -6.06 1.39
N LYS A 154 -12.69 -5.52 2.60
CA LYS A 154 -13.85 -5.94 3.43
C LYS A 154 -15.13 -5.17 3.16
N GLU A 155 -15.06 -3.95 2.64
CA GLU A 155 -16.20 -3.05 2.56
C GLU A 155 -17.04 -3.33 1.29
N THR A 156 -16.37 -3.33 0.14
CA THR A 156 -17.04 -3.55 -1.14
C THR A 156 -16.74 -4.91 -1.75
N LEU A 157 -15.91 -5.74 -1.10
CA LEU A 157 -15.47 -7.07 -1.53
C LEU A 157 -14.75 -7.06 -2.89
N ARG A 158 -14.09 -5.95 -3.23
CA ARG A 158 -13.33 -5.83 -4.47
C ARG A 158 -12.01 -6.57 -4.39
N THR A 159 -11.67 -7.24 -5.49
CA THR A 159 -10.32 -7.78 -5.70
C THR A 159 -9.38 -6.69 -6.21
N PRO A 160 -8.05 -6.88 -6.11
CA PRO A 160 -7.09 -5.99 -6.76
C PRO A 160 -7.37 -5.81 -8.27
N LEU A 161 -7.77 -6.88 -8.99
CA LEU A 161 -8.07 -6.81 -10.42
C LEU A 161 -9.28 -5.92 -10.73
N ILE A 162 -10.34 -5.95 -9.91
CA ILE A 162 -11.50 -5.05 -10.05
C ILE A 162 -11.06 -3.60 -9.90
N VAL A 163 -10.24 -3.28 -8.88
CA VAL A 163 -9.78 -1.91 -8.64
C VAL A 163 -8.87 -1.43 -9.77
N ALA A 164 -7.88 -2.24 -10.18
CA ALA A 164 -7.01 -1.90 -11.30
C ALA A 164 -7.80 -1.63 -12.59
N ALA A 165 -8.87 -2.41 -12.83
CA ALA A 165 -9.74 -2.26 -13.99
C ALA A 165 -10.53 -0.95 -13.94
N MET A 166 -11.08 -0.58 -12.78
CA MET A 166 -11.83 0.67 -12.58
C MET A 166 -10.95 1.90 -12.72
N GLU A 167 -9.72 1.85 -12.18
CA GLU A 167 -8.76 2.95 -12.23
C GLU A 167 -8.03 3.07 -13.59
N GLY A 168 -8.21 2.09 -14.49
CA GLY A 168 -7.58 2.10 -15.81
C GLY A 168 -6.09 1.83 -15.81
N HIS A 169 -5.59 1.14 -14.79
CA HIS A 169 -4.19 0.74 -14.72
C HIS A 169 -3.89 -0.46 -15.63
N THR A 170 -3.99 -0.27 -16.95
CA THR A 170 -3.94 -1.34 -17.97
C THR A 170 -2.73 -2.27 -17.80
N GLN A 171 -1.53 -1.70 -17.57
CA GLN A 171 -0.32 -2.51 -17.37
C GLN A 171 -0.38 -3.35 -16.07
N VAL A 172 -1.02 -2.84 -15.03
CA VAL A 172 -1.22 -3.58 -13.76
C VAL A 172 -2.26 -4.68 -13.96
N VAL A 173 -3.31 -4.43 -14.74
CA VAL A 173 -4.31 -5.45 -15.13
C VAL A 173 -3.64 -6.59 -15.89
N GLU A 174 -2.82 -6.27 -16.91
CA GLU A 174 -2.05 -7.28 -17.66
C GLU A 174 -1.16 -8.11 -16.74
N LEU A 175 -0.45 -7.46 -15.83
CA LEU A 175 0.40 -8.12 -14.84
C LEU A 175 -0.43 -9.03 -13.92
N LEU A 176 -1.54 -8.55 -13.37
CA LEU A 176 -2.41 -9.35 -12.48
C LEU A 176 -2.97 -10.59 -13.20
N LEU A 177 -3.41 -10.47 -14.46
CA LEU A 177 -3.85 -11.61 -15.27
C LEU A 177 -2.73 -12.62 -15.48
N SER A 178 -1.49 -12.16 -15.74
CA SER A 178 -0.32 -13.04 -15.85
C SER A 178 0.01 -13.76 -14.55
N LEU A 179 -0.31 -13.14 -13.41
CA LEU A 179 -0.18 -13.70 -12.05
C LEU A 179 -1.38 -14.57 -11.63
N LYS A 180 -2.28 -14.91 -12.57
CA LYS A 180 -3.47 -15.73 -12.35
C LYS A 180 -4.53 -15.07 -11.46
N ALA A 181 -4.63 -13.74 -11.47
CA ALA A 181 -5.82 -13.07 -10.95
C ALA A 181 -7.05 -13.53 -11.75
N ASP A 182 -8.14 -13.84 -11.04
CA ASP A 182 -9.35 -14.38 -11.65
C ASP A 182 -10.22 -13.25 -12.23
N PRO A 183 -10.39 -13.16 -13.57
CA PRO A 183 -11.22 -12.14 -14.21
C PRO A 183 -12.73 -12.36 -14.05
N SER A 184 -13.16 -13.48 -13.47
CA SER A 184 -14.56 -13.81 -13.16
C SER A 184 -14.97 -13.47 -11.73
N GLU A 185 -14.01 -13.15 -10.84
CA GLU A 185 -14.30 -12.73 -9.48
C GLU A 185 -15.09 -11.42 -9.46
N TYR A 186 -16.06 -11.32 -8.56
CA TYR A 186 -16.97 -10.18 -8.46
C TYR A 186 -16.94 -9.53 -7.08
N ASP A 187 -17.33 -8.26 -7.04
CA ASP A 187 -17.46 -7.47 -5.81
C ASP A 187 -18.83 -7.69 -5.12
N GLY A 188 -19.07 -6.97 -4.03
CA GLY A 188 -20.32 -7.05 -3.25
C GLY A 188 -21.60 -6.67 -4.03
N SER A 189 -21.47 -6.03 -5.19
CA SER A 189 -22.58 -5.73 -6.09
C SER A 189 -22.76 -6.77 -7.21
N GLY A 190 -21.90 -7.77 -7.27
CA GLY A 190 -21.83 -8.75 -8.36
C GLY A 190 -21.05 -8.26 -9.57
N MET A 191 -20.33 -7.14 -9.48
CA MET A 191 -19.60 -6.53 -10.60
C MET A 191 -18.24 -7.21 -10.79
N ILE A 192 -17.97 -7.71 -12.01
CA ILE A 192 -16.67 -8.26 -12.42
C ILE A 192 -15.71 -7.14 -12.92
N PRO A 193 -14.38 -7.39 -13.01
CA PRO A 193 -13.42 -6.39 -13.49
C PRO A 193 -13.80 -5.74 -14.82
N LEU A 194 -14.30 -6.51 -15.80
CA LEU A 194 -14.71 -6.00 -17.11
C LEU A 194 -15.84 -4.98 -17.01
N GLN A 195 -16.86 -5.24 -16.19
CA GLN A 195 -17.94 -4.28 -15.95
C GLN A 195 -17.43 -3.02 -15.24
N GLY A 196 -16.49 -3.18 -14.28
CA GLY A 196 -15.81 -2.06 -13.62
C GLY A 196 -15.08 -1.15 -14.60
N ALA A 197 -14.31 -1.72 -15.51
CA ALA A 197 -13.62 -0.98 -16.57
C ALA A 197 -14.59 -0.22 -17.50
N LEU A 198 -15.67 -0.86 -17.93
CA LEU A 198 -16.67 -0.25 -18.80
C LEU A 198 -17.41 0.92 -18.13
N ARG A 199 -17.84 0.75 -16.87
CA ARG A 199 -18.53 1.79 -16.08
C ARG A 199 -17.63 2.99 -15.81
N SER A 200 -16.32 2.75 -15.66
CA SER A 200 -15.30 3.79 -15.50
C SER A 200 -14.76 4.31 -16.84
N LYS A 201 -15.28 3.84 -17.98
CA LYS A 201 -14.86 4.21 -19.35
C LYS A 201 -13.39 3.92 -19.67
N GLN A 202 -12.83 2.90 -19.03
CA GLN A 202 -11.45 2.44 -19.23
C GLN A 202 -11.41 1.44 -20.41
N PHE A 203 -11.56 1.93 -21.63
CA PHE A 203 -11.81 1.11 -22.80
C PHE A 203 -10.65 0.19 -23.19
N GLU A 204 -9.41 0.68 -23.12
CA GLU A 204 -8.21 -0.13 -23.37
C GLU A 204 -8.12 -1.30 -22.37
N THR A 205 -8.39 -1.02 -21.11
CA THR A 205 -8.44 -2.04 -20.05
C THR A 205 -9.58 -3.04 -20.28
N ALA A 206 -10.74 -2.57 -20.73
CA ALA A 206 -11.85 -3.45 -21.04
C ALA A 206 -11.51 -4.41 -22.20
N GLU A 207 -10.87 -3.91 -23.27
CA GLU A 207 -10.38 -4.75 -24.37
C GLU A 207 -9.39 -5.83 -23.89
N LEU A 208 -8.45 -5.43 -23.02
CA LEU A 208 -7.50 -6.36 -22.45
C LEU A 208 -8.18 -7.45 -21.63
N LEU A 209 -9.19 -7.11 -20.81
CA LEU A 209 -9.95 -8.06 -20.00
C LEU A 209 -10.76 -9.02 -20.88
N ILE A 210 -11.37 -8.57 -21.99
CA ILE A 210 -12.05 -9.44 -22.94
C ILE A 210 -11.06 -10.46 -23.53
N LYS A 211 -9.90 -9.99 -24.00
CA LYS A 211 -8.83 -10.85 -24.51
C LYS A 211 -8.28 -11.81 -23.45
N GLY A 212 -8.31 -11.38 -22.20
CA GLY A 212 -7.89 -12.16 -21.03
C GLY A 212 -8.93 -13.17 -20.53
N GLY A 213 -10.06 -13.33 -21.23
CA GLY A 213 -11.06 -14.34 -20.94
C GLY A 213 -12.10 -13.94 -19.89
N SER A 214 -12.31 -12.65 -19.65
CA SER A 214 -13.42 -12.19 -18.80
C SER A 214 -14.77 -12.66 -19.33
N PRO A 215 -15.71 -13.14 -18.45
CA PRO A 215 -17.01 -13.65 -18.88
C PRO A 215 -17.92 -12.52 -19.35
N VAL A 216 -18.17 -12.45 -20.66
CA VAL A 216 -18.99 -11.40 -21.29
C VAL A 216 -20.49 -11.49 -21.00
N ASN A 217 -20.99 -12.67 -20.59
CA ASN A 217 -22.40 -12.89 -20.25
C ASN A 217 -22.70 -12.81 -18.76
N HIS A 218 -21.70 -12.44 -17.92
CA HIS A 218 -21.90 -12.29 -16.50
C HIS A 218 -22.92 -11.18 -16.19
N GLN A 219 -23.82 -11.43 -15.25
CA GLN A 219 -24.81 -10.47 -14.75
C GLN A 219 -24.48 -10.08 -13.31
N ASP A 220 -24.47 -8.79 -13.03
CA ASP A 220 -24.38 -8.28 -11.66
C ASP A 220 -25.71 -8.50 -10.88
N HIS A 221 -25.76 -8.12 -9.61
CA HIS A 221 -26.95 -8.31 -8.76
C HIS A 221 -28.18 -7.52 -9.23
N ARG A 222 -28.03 -6.59 -10.19
CA ARG A 222 -29.13 -5.86 -10.83
C ARG A 222 -29.56 -6.50 -12.17
N GLY A 223 -28.98 -7.64 -12.53
CA GLY A 223 -29.18 -8.30 -13.81
C GLY A 223 -28.53 -7.60 -15.00
N GLN A 224 -27.65 -6.59 -14.76
CA GLN A 224 -26.93 -5.92 -15.82
C GLN A 224 -25.74 -6.78 -16.28
N ASN A 225 -25.63 -7.04 -17.56
CA ASN A 225 -24.51 -7.74 -18.15
C ASN A 225 -23.54 -6.76 -18.84
N VAL A 226 -22.42 -7.31 -19.31
CA VAL A 226 -21.35 -6.56 -19.98
C VAL A 226 -21.86 -5.76 -21.20
N LEU A 227 -22.83 -6.32 -21.97
CA LEU A 227 -23.39 -5.61 -23.13
C LEU A 227 -24.20 -4.36 -22.74
N HIS A 228 -24.95 -4.42 -21.64
CA HIS A 228 -25.61 -3.23 -21.07
C HIS A 228 -24.58 -2.14 -20.71
N ASP A 229 -23.51 -2.52 -20.00
CA ASP A 229 -22.47 -1.57 -19.60
C ASP A 229 -21.73 -0.99 -20.82
N ALA A 230 -21.39 -1.81 -21.83
CA ALA A 230 -20.75 -1.36 -23.06
C ALA A 230 -21.65 -0.41 -23.90
N THR A 231 -22.97 -0.67 -23.91
CA THR A 231 -23.93 0.20 -24.58
C THR A 231 -24.03 1.56 -23.91
N VAL A 232 -24.11 1.58 -22.57
CA VAL A 232 -24.12 2.83 -21.78
C VAL A 232 -22.80 3.59 -21.93
N ALA A 233 -21.66 2.89 -21.97
CA ALA A 233 -20.35 3.49 -22.18
C ALA A 233 -20.19 4.14 -23.56
N GLY A 234 -21.00 3.71 -24.58
CA GLY A 234 -21.07 4.31 -25.89
C GLY A 234 -19.88 4.00 -26.82
N ASN A 235 -19.13 2.92 -26.55
CA ASN A 235 -18.01 2.51 -27.39
C ASN A 235 -18.40 1.41 -28.36
N LEU A 236 -18.66 1.82 -29.63
CA LEU A 236 -19.07 0.90 -30.69
C LEU A 236 -18.01 -0.18 -30.99
N GLY A 237 -16.73 0.11 -30.83
CA GLY A 237 -15.64 -0.85 -31.01
C GLY A 237 -15.77 -2.02 -30.07
N LEU A 238 -15.98 -1.74 -28.78
CA LEU A 238 -16.17 -2.76 -27.74
C LEU A 238 -17.45 -3.56 -27.93
N VAL A 239 -18.56 -2.90 -28.32
CA VAL A 239 -19.82 -3.61 -28.60
C VAL A 239 -19.66 -4.66 -29.69
N LYS A 240 -18.76 -4.45 -30.68
CA LYS A 240 -18.46 -5.44 -31.71
C LYS A 240 -17.55 -6.58 -31.27
N MET A 241 -16.84 -6.44 -30.13
CA MET A 241 -15.97 -7.47 -29.57
C MET A 241 -16.70 -8.40 -28.60
N ILE A 242 -17.82 -7.96 -28.05
CA ILE A 242 -18.71 -8.71 -27.13
C ILE A 242 -19.73 -9.51 -27.92
#